data_27b329b08e060e1fb2a3e1635bd95868
#
_entry.id   27b329b08e060e1fb2a3e1635bd95868
#
_cell.length_a   1.000
_cell.length_b   1.000
_cell.length_c   1.000
_cell.angle_alpha   90.00
_cell.angle_beta   90.00
_cell.angle_gamma   90.00
#
_symmetry.space_group_name_H-M   'P 1'
#
loop_
_entity.id
_entity.type
_entity.pdbx_description
1 polymer ?
#
loop_
_entity_poly.entity_id
_entity_poly.type
_entity_poly.pdbx_seq_one_letter_code
_entity_poly.pdbx_strand_id
1 'polypeptide(L)'
;MPFGYYARLSRRQRAIYDKSDGVTEVRLPGAEPLRPVVFALAEALAREERAETQLACQRLLDGLTGALGVGPVRVEVLAARPHAHWGELHGLYTEARGARPPKITLWMRTARQRRVVAFRTFLRTLLHELCHHLDYQRFRLPDSFHTEGFYKRESSLFHQLMSDTEDSHDNGSGTDRAAAPDRR
;
A
#
# COMPACT_ATOMS: atom_id res chain seq x y z
N MET A 1 -12.31 11.38 14.03
CA MET A 1 -13.13 12.57 13.67
C MET A 1 -13.14 12.71 12.14
N PRO A 2 -14.28 13.05 11.50
CA PRO A 2 -14.34 13.22 10.05
C PRO A 2 -13.37 14.29 9.57
N PHE A 3 -12.79 14.10 8.37
CA PHE A 3 -11.92 15.10 7.75
C PHE A 3 -12.67 16.38 7.40
N GLY A 4 -11.96 17.50 7.35
CA GLY A 4 -12.56 18.84 7.16
C GLY A 4 -13.44 19.02 5.92
N TYR A 5 -13.29 18.17 4.90
CA TYR A 5 -14.14 18.20 3.71
C TYR A 5 -15.51 17.53 3.90
N TYR A 6 -15.71 16.74 4.98
CA TYR A 6 -16.98 16.05 5.27
C TYR A 6 -18.18 17.00 5.31
N ALA A 7 -17.99 18.20 5.88
CA ALA A 7 -19.05 19.20 5.96
C ALA A 7 -19.58 19.65 4.59
N ARG A 8 -18.76 19.54 3.53
CA ARG A 8 -19.12 19.93 2.15
C ARG A 8 -19.78 18.81 1.35
N LEU A 9 -19.81 17.59 1.88
CA LEU A 9 -20.42 16.44 1.23
C LEU A 9 -21.95 16.54 1.26
N SER A 10 -22.60 16.12 0.17
CA SER A 10 -24.05 15.90 0.13
C SER A 10 -24.47 14.80 1.11
N ARG A 11 -25.75 14.72 1.45
CA ARG A 11 -26.30 13.68 2.32
C ARG A 11 -25.95 12.26 1.80
N ARG A 12 -26.02 12.04 0.48
CA ARG A 12 -25.67 10.76 -0.15
C ARG A 12 -24.20 10.45 0.01
N GLN A 13 -23.33 11.41 -0.22
CA GLN A 13 -21.87 11.24 -0.08
C GLN A 13 -21.47 11.01 1.38
N ARG A 14 -22.10 11.68 2.36
CA ARG A 14 -21.88 11.42 3.78
C ARG A 14 -22.21 9.98 4.16
N ALA A 15 -23.32 9.43 3.67
CA ALA A 15 -23.67 8.04 3.93
C ALA A 15 -22.64 7.06 3.36
N ILE A 16 -22.04 7.35 2.20
CA ILE A 16 -20.92 6.55 1.64
C ILE A 16 -19.67 6.71 2.50
N TYR A 17 -19.33 7.95 2.85
CA TYR A 17 -18.20 8.27 3.73
C TYR A 17 -18.30 7.50 5.05
N ASP A 18 -19.43 7.59 5.75
CA ASP A 18 -19.66 6.97 7.05
C ASP A 18 -19.57 5.44 6.95
N LYS A 19 -20.10 4.85 5.86
CA LYS A 19 -19.95 3.41 5.60
C LYS A 19 -18.49 3.01 5.38
N SER A 20 -17.71 3.80 4.62
CA SER A 20 -16.28 3.58 4.41
C SER A 20 -15.50 3.74 5.71
N ASP A 21 -15.81 4.77 6.50
CA ASP A 21 -15.14 5.07 7.76
C ASP A 21 -15.33 3.99 8.83
N GLY A 22 -16.50 3.33 8.81
CA GLY A 22 -16.81 2.22 9.71
C GLY A 22 -16.02 0.93 9.42
N VAL A 23 -15.37 0.80 8.27
CA VAL A 23 -14.52 -0.36 7.93
C VAL A 23 -13.06 -0.01 8.20
N THR A 24 -12.54 -0.46 9.33
CA THR A 24 -11.20 -0.07 9.82
C THR A 24 -10.12 -1.11 9.55
N GLU A 25 -10.47 -2.31 9.13
CA GLU A 25 -9.53 -3.42 8.92
C GLU A 25 -9.87 -4.20 7.65
N VAL A 26 -8.84 -4.69 6.99
CA VAL A 26 -8.92 -5.71 5.94
C VAL A 26 -8.06 -6.88 6.37
N ARG A 27 -8.70 -7.99 6.77
CA ARG A 27 -7.97 -9.22 7.08
C ARG A 27 -7.49 -9.87 5.78
N LEU A 28 -6.20 -10.14 5.69
CA LEU A 28 -5.54 -10.82 4.57
C LEU A 28 -5.35 -12.29 4.93
N PRO A 29 -6.11 -13.22 4.35
CA PRO A 29 -5.88 -14.65 4.55
C PRO A 29 -4.55 -15.06 3.92
N GLY A 30 -3.61 -15.60 4.71
CA GLY A 30 -2.33 -16.09 4.20
C GLY A 30 -1.43 -14.98 3.66
N ALA A 31 -0.92 -14.11 4.52
CA ALA A 31 0.05 -13.07 4.13
C ALA A 31 1.46 -13.67 3.84
N GLU A 32 1.81 -14.79 4.47
CA GLU A 32 3.13 -15.42 4.40
C GLU A 32 3.58 -15.72 2.95
N PRO A 33 2.77 -16.30 2.05
CA PRO A 33 3.17 -16.56 0.67
C PRO A 33 3.46 -15.29 -0.14
N LEU A 34 2.98 -14.12 0.31
CA LEU A 34 3.19 -12.85 -0.38
C LEU A 34 4.49 -12.15 0.04
N ARG A 35 5.06 -12.50 1.19
CA ARG A 35 6.29 -11.88 1.69
C ARG A 35 7.50 -12.00 0.75
N PRO A 36 7.79 -13.15 0.13
CA PRO A 36 8.87 -13.22 -0.87
C PRO A 36 8.65 -12.26 -2.04
N VAL A 37 7.39 -12.01 -2.44
CA VAL A 37 7.06 -11.05 -3.49
C VAL A 37 7.31 -9.62 -3.02
N VAL A 38 7.00 -9.31 -1.76
CA VAL A 38 7.31 -8.01 -1.13
C VAL A 38 8.81 -7.76 -1.09
N PHE A 39 9.63 -8.78 -0.76
CA PHE A 39 11.10 -8.67 -0.83
C PHE A 39 11.61 -8.45 -2.25
N ALA A 40 11.12 -9.23 -3.21
CA ALA A 40 11.50 -9.06 -4.61
C ALA A 40 11.15 -7.65 -5.13
N LEU A 41 10.01 -7.07 -4.70
CA LEU A 41 9.63 -5.70 -5.00
C LEU A 41 10.63 -4.70 -4.40
N ALA A 42 11.04 -4.89 -3.14
CA ALA A 42 12.01 -4.02 -2.48
C ALA A 42 13.37 -4.03 -3.21
N GLU A 43 13.85 -5.21 -3.60
CA GLU A 43 15.10 -5.36 -4.34
C GLU A 43 15.04 -4.75 -5.74
N ALA A 44 13.98 -4.99 -6.50
CA ALA A 44 13.80 -4.42 -7.84
C ALA A 44 13.75 -2.89 -7.80
N LEU A 45 13.06 -2.32 -6.80
CA LEU A 45 12.98 -0.89 -6.58
C LEU A 45 14.35 -0.31 -6.19
N ALA A 46 15.11 -0.99 -5.33
CA ALA A 46 16.46 -0.58 -4.92
C ALA A 46 17.46 -0.61 -6.09
N ARG A 47 17.32 -1.58 -6.99
CA ARG A 47 18.11 -1.64 -8.24
C ARG A 47 17.63 -0.68 -9.33
N GLU A 48 16.54 0.03 -9.08
CA GLU A 48 15.92 0.97 -10.01
C GLU A 48 15.44 0.31 -11.33
N GLU A 49 15.17 -0.97 -11.31
CA GLU A 49 14.73 -1.78 -12.45
C GLU A 49 13.21 -1.68 -12.62
N ARG A 50 12.77 -0.75 -13.47
CA ARG A 50 11.33 -0.45 -13.64
C ARG A 50 10.50 -1.65 -14.09
N ALA A 51 11.00 -2.45 -15.03
CA ALA A 51 10.27 -3.62 -15.53
C ALA A 51 10.09 -4.67 -14.43
N GLU A 52 11.14 -4.96 -13.66
CA GLU A 52 11.10 -5.90 -12.53
C GLU A 52 10.21 -5.37 -11.40
N THR A 53 10.31 -4.06 -11.10
CA THR A 53 9.42 -3.41 -10.13
C THR A 53 7.96 -3.57 -10.54
N GLN A 54 7.62 -3.34 -11.81
CA GLN A 54 6.25 -3.52 -12.32
C GLN A 54 5.79 -4.98 -12.23
N LEU A 55 6.65 -5.93 -12.59
CA LEU A 55 6.34 -7.36 -12.50
C LEU A 55 6.09 -7.78 -11.05
N ALA A 56 6.93 -7.36 -10.11
CA ALA A 56 6.75 -7.63 -8.69
C ALA A 56 5.47 -7.00 -8.13
N CYS A 57 5.17 -5.75 -8.51
CA CYS A 57 3.88 -5.11 -8.17
C CYS A 57 2.69 -5.90 -8.68
N GLN A 58 2.72 -6.37 -9.94
CA GLN A 58 1.61 -7.14 -10.50
C GLN A 58 1.42 -8.46 -9.77
N ARG A 59 2.51 -9.20 -9.50
CA ARG A 59 2.45 -10.44 -8.72
C ARG A 59 1.88 -10.23 -7.32
N LEU A 60 2.28 -9.15 -6.65
CA LEU A 60 1.74 -8.81 -5.33
C LEU A 60 0.24 -8.49 -5.41
N LEU A 61 -0.19 -7.70 -6.38
CA LEU A 61 -1.60 -7.37 -6.57
C LEU A 61 -2.44 -8.60 -6.93
N ASP A 62 -1.93 -9.48 -7.79
CA ASP A 62 -2.62 -10.73 -8.14
C ASP A 62 -2.81 -11.62 -6.91
N GLY A 63 -1.78 -11.75 -6.07
CA GLY A 63 -1.88 -12.47 -4.82
C GLY A 63 -2.85 -11.83 -3.83
N LEU A 64 -2.80 -10.50 -3.67
CA LEU A 64 -3.70 -9.76 -2.78
C LEU A 64 -5.16 -9.83 -3.25
N THR A 65 -5.43 -9.59 -4.52
CA THR A 65 -6.79 -9.65 -5.07
C THR A 65 -7.36 -11.06 -5.00
N GLY A 66 -6.54 -12.09 -5.28
CA GLY A 66 -6.90 -13.50 -5.12
C GLY A 66 -7.25 -13.85 -3.67
N ALA A 67 -6.38 -13.51 -2.71
CA ALA A 67 -6.62 -13.76 -1.28
C ALA A 67 -7.84 -13.02 -0.73
N LEU A 68 -8.12 -11.82 -1.24
CA LEU A 68 -9.25 -10.99 -0.82
C LEU A 68 -10.54 -11.31 -1.59
N GLY A 69 -10.49 -12.19 -2.61
CA GLY A 69 -11.66 -12.60 -3.40
C GLY A 69 -12.28 -11.45 -4.20
N VAL A 70 -11.47 -10.56 -4.76
CA VAL A 70 -11.90 -9.44 -5.61
C VAL A 70 -11.37 -9.59 -7.04
N GLY A 71 -11.98 -8.87 -7.98
CA GLY A 71 -11.53 -8.85 -9.37
C GLY A 71 -10.09 -8.36 -9.51
N PRO A 72 -9.36 -8.79 -10.56
CA PRO A 72 -7.97 -8.40 -10.77
C PRO A 72 -7.86 -6.90 -11.11
N VAL A 73 -6.72 -6.31 -10.76
CA VAL A 73 -6.35 -4.94 -11.12
C VAL A 73 -4.98 -4.93 -11.78
N ARG A 74 -4.82 -4.19 -12.87
CA ARG A 74 -3.53 -4.01 -13.54
C ARG A 74 -2.69 -2.97 -12.83
N VAL A 75 -1.36 -3.14 -12.88
CA VAL A 75 -0.43 -2.08 -12.45
C VAL A 75 0.40 -1.57 -13.61
N GLU A 76 0.67 -0.29 -13.60
CA GLU A 76 1.62 0.40 -14.47
C GLU A 76 2.60 1.18 -13.61
N VAL A 77 3.89 0.87 -13.75
CA VAL A 77 4.96 1.59 -13.04
C VAL A 77 5.68 2.51 -14.01
N LEU A 78 5.63 3.80 -13.74
CA LEU A 78 6.24 4.86 -14.53
C LEU A 78 7.53 5.38 -13.87
N ALA A 79 8.42 5.99 -14.66
CA ALA A 79 9.75 6.37 -14.19
C ALA A 79 9.70 7.46 -13.11
N ALA A 80 8.97 8.54 -13.33
CA ALA A 80 8.93 9.67 -12.42
C ALA A 80 7.55 10.33 -12.38
N ARG A 81 7.18 10.87 -11.21
CA ARG A 81 5.93 11.58 -11.00
C ARG A 81 5.81 12.79 -11.93
N PRO A 82 4.60 13.08 -12.43
CA PRO A 82 4.36 14.33 -13.12
C PRO A 82 4.51 15.51 -12.14
N HIS A 83 5.07 16.61 -12.63
CA HIS A 83 5.11 17.85 -11.87
C HIS A 83 3.80 18.61 -12.10
N ALA A 84 3.02 18.79 -11.05
CA ALA A 84 1.78 19.56 -11.12
C ALA A 84 1.79 20.72 -10.12
N HIS A 85 1.18 21.86 -10.49
CA HIS A 85 1.12 23.06 -9.64
C HIS A 85 0.30 22.85 -8.36
N TRP A 86 -0.51 21.80 -8.29
CA TRP A 86 -1.44 21.51 -7.19
C TRP A 86 -1.00 20.34 -6.28
N GLY A 87 0.24 19.86 -6.43
CA GLY A 87 0.81 18.83 -5.56
C GLY A 87 1.43 17.66 -6.31
N GLU A 88 2.06 16.74 -5.58
CA GLU A 88 2.60 15.50 -6.13
C GLU A 88 1.54 14.41 -6.11
N LEU A 89 1.26 13.82 -7.26
CA LEU A 89 0.45 12.61 -7.37
C LEU A 89 1.33 11.40 -7.03
N HIS A 90 1.03 10.73 -5.92
CA HIS A 90 1.83 9.60 -5.45
C HIS A 90 1.47 8.28 -6.12
N GLY A 91 0.19 8.02 -6.34
CA GLY A 91 -0.41 6.91 -7.06
C GLY A 91 -1.68 7.36 -7.75
N LEU A 92 -2.28 6.50 -8.55
CA LEU A 92 -3.56 6.74 -9.19
C LEU A 92 -4.29 5.43 -9.45
N TYR A 93 -5.43 5.25 -8.82
CA TYR A 93 -6.39 4.22 -9.17
C TYR A 93 -7.34 4.71 -10.27
N THR A 94 -7.55 3.89 -11.28
CA THR A 94 -8.51 4.15 -12.35
C THR A 94 -9.50 2.99 -12.41
N GLU A 95 -10.79 3.30 -12.27
CA GLU A 95 -11.85 2.30 -12.37
C GLU A 95 -11.95 1.68 -13.76
N ALA A 96 -12.57 0.48 -13.82
CA ALA A 96 -12.91 -0.15 -15.09
C ALA A 96 -13.87 0.72 -15.91
N ARG A 97 -13.62 0.84 -17.21
CA ARG A 97 -14.53 1.53 -18.15
C ARG A 97 -14.71 0.70 -19.41
N GLY A 98 -15.92 0.17 -19.62
CA GLY A 98 -16.20 -0.71 -20.75
C GLY A 98 -15.27 -1.94 -20.74
N ALA A 99 -14.54 -2.16 -21.82
CA ALA A 99 -13.55 -3.25 -21.93
C ALA A 99 -12.21 -2.99 -21.23
N ARG A 100 -11.98 -1.78 -20.67
CA ARG A 100 -10.72 -1.46 -19.98
C ARG A 100 -10.80 -1.93 -18.54
N PRO A 101 -9.89 -2.80 -18.09
CA PRO A 101 -9.84 -3.25 -16.71
C PRO A 101 -9.41 -2.10 -15.76
N PRO A 102 -9.69 -2.22 -14.46
CA PRO A 102 -9.19 -1.28 -13.48
C PRO A 102 -7.65 -1.28 -13.46
N LYS A 103 -7.05 -0.13 -13.17
CA LYS A 103 -5.61 0.05 -13.21
C LYS A 103 -5.11 0.91 -12.05
N ILE A 104 -3.97 0.52 -11.50
CA ILE A 104 -3.17 1.31 -10.57
C ILE A 104 -1.93 1.84 -11.31
N THR A 105 -1.68 3.14 -11.24
CA THR A 105 -0.47 3.76 -11.77
C THR A 105 0.39 4.24 -10.62
N LEU A 106 1.68 3.89 -10.64
CA LEU A 106 2.68 4.27 -9.64
C LEU A 106 3.90 4.90 -10.32
N TRP A 107 4.68 5.66 -9.57
CA TRP A 107 5.91 6.28 -10.04
C TRP A 107 7.07 5.92 -9.13
N MET A 108 8.17 5.45 -9.73
CA MET A 108 9.37 5.04 -8.99
C MET A 108 10.10 6.22 -8.36
N ARG A 109 10.06 7.41 -8.99
CA ARG A 109 10.85 8.57 -8.60
C ARG A 109 9.97 9.78 -8.28
N THR A 110 10.44 10.59 -7.34
CA THR A 110 9.82 11.88 -7.00
C THR A 110 9.85 12.84 -8.20
N ALA A 111 8.88 13.76 -8.25
CA ALA A 111 8.78 14.72 -9.36
C ALA A 111 9.98 15.68 -9.42
N ARG A 112 10.37 16.25 -8.29
CA ARG A 112 11.35 17.35 -8.20
C ARG A 112 12.81 16.85 -8.22
N GLN A 113 13.14 15.91 -7.35
CA GLN A 113 14.53 15.47 -7.15
C GLN A 113 14.89 14.22 -7.96
N ARG A 114 13.91 13.59 -8.63
CA ARG A 114 14.09 12.34 -9.38
C ARG A 114 14.68 11.20 -8.56
N ARG A 115 14.60 11.27 -7.22
CA ARG A 115 15.06 10.22 -6.31
C ARG A 115 14.08 9.09 -6.30
N VAL A 116 14.58 7.87 -6.21
CA VAL A 116 13.74 6.68 -6.01
C VAL A 116 12.97 6.83 -4.69
N VAL A 117 11.69 6.52 -4.75
CA VAL A 117 10.81 6.55 -3.58
C VAL A 117 11.24 5.44 -2.61
N ALA A 118 11.34 5.75 -1.31
CA ALA A 118 11.66 4.76 -0.30
C ALA A 118 10.66 3.59 -0.37
N PHE A 119 11.14 2.35 -0.22
CA PHE A 119 10.32 1.14 -0.38
C PHE A 119 9.04 1.16 0.46
N ARG A 120 9.13 1.49 1.75
CA ARG A 120 7.93 1.54 2.62
C ARG A 120 6.88 2.54 2.11
N THR A 121 7.33 3.68 1.58
CA THR A 121 6.44 4.69 0.97
C THR A 121 5.83 4.17 -0.33
N PHE A 122 6.63 3.51 -1.17
CA PHE A 122 6.17 2.92 -2.42
C PHE A 122 5.12 1.82 -2.19
N LEU A 123 5.40 0.91 -1.26
CA LEU A 123 4.46 -0.15 -0.87
C LEU A 123 3.16 0.43 -0.29
N ARG A 124 3.26 1.43 0.60
CA ARG A 124 2.06 2.10 1.13
C ARG A 124 1.23 2.75 0.03
N THR A 125 1.87 3.39 -0.96
CA THR A 125 1.16 3.95 -2.11
C THR A 125 0.44 2.86 -2.91
N LEU A 126 1.10 1.73 -3.18
CA LEU A 126 0.46 0.60 -3.86
C LEU A 126 -0.78 0.09 -3.09
N LEU A 127 -0.67 -0.06 -1.77
CA LEU A 127 -1.77 -0.51 -0.91
C LEU A 127 -2.88 0.54 -0.79
N HIS A 128 -2.53 1.83 -0.81
CA HIS A 128 -3.48 2.93 -0.86
C HIS A 128 -4.37 2.84 -2.12
N GLU A 129 -3.75 2.69 -3.28
CA GLU A 129 -4.48 2.54 -4.55
C GLU A 129 -5.28 1.23 -4.60
N LEU A 130 -4.77 0.16 -3.96
CA LEU A 130 -5.54 -1.07 -3.78
C LEU A 130 -6.76 -0.84 -2.88
N CYS A 131 -6.68 -0.02 -1.84
CA CYS A 131 -7.83 0.30 -0.99
C CYS A 131 -8.95 0.98 -1.79
N HIS A 132 -8.64 1.85 -2.76
CA HIS A 132 -9.64 2.36 -3.70
C HIS A 132 -10.31 1.24 -4.49
N HIS A 133 -9.53 0.28 -4.99
CA HIS A 133 -10.09 -0.89 -5.68
C HIS A 133 -11.00 -1.72 -4.77
N LEU A 134 -10.61 -1.92 -3.50
CA LEU A 134 -11.43 -2.64 -2.52
C LEU A 134 -12.73 -1.91 -2.18
N ASP A 135 -12.71 -0.59 -2.11
CA ASP A 135 -13.91 0.20 -1.87
C ASP A 135 -14.99 -0.12 -2.93
N TYR A 136 -14.62 -0.17 -4.20
CA TYR A 136 -15.55 -0.52 -5.29
C TYR A 136 -15.86 -2.02 -5.33
N GLN A 137 -14.87 -2.89 -5.28
CA GLN A 137 -15.05 -4.31 -5.56
C GLN A 137 -15.53 -5.14 -4.36
N ARG A 138 -14.98 -4.86 -3.16
CA ARG A 138 -15.28 -5.61 -1.94
C ARG A 138 -16.41 -4.98 -1.14
N PHE A 139 -16.33 -3.68 -0.89
CA PHE A 139 -17.29 -2.97 -0.04
C PHE A 139 -18.48 -2.41 -0.82
N ARG A 140 -18.45 -2.49 -2.16
CA ARG A 140 -19.51 -2.05 -3.05
C ARG A 140 -19.91 -0.61 -2.79
N LEU A 141 -18.94 0.25 -2.55
CA LEU A 141 -19.15 1.67 -2.38
C LEU A 141 -19.30 2.34 -3.74
N PRO A 142 -20.27 3.26 -3.92
CA PRO A 142 -20.43 4.00 -5.18
C PRO A 142 -19.36 5.08 -5.40
N ASP A 143 -18.57 5.40 -4.37
CA ASP A 143 -17.48 6.37 -4.38
C ASP A 143 -16.45 5.98 -3.31
N SER A 144 -15.20 6.40 -3.47
CA SER A 144 -14.10 6.08 -2.57
C SER A 144 -13.53 7.34 -1.94
N PHE A 145 -13.73 7.48 -0.62
CA PHE A 145 -13.30 8.62 0.17
C PHE A 145 -12.11 8.28 1.05
N HIS A 146 -11.15 9.19 1.17
CA HIS A 146 -10.07 9.10 2.14
C HIS A 146 -10.60 9.38 3.55
N THR A 147 -11.14 8.34 4.19
CA THR A 147 -11.64 8.39 5.57
C THR A 147 -10.58 7.92 6.57
N GLU A 148 -10.81 8.08 7.87
CA GLU A 148 -9.95 7.47 8.88
C GLU A 148 -9.95 5.94 8.74
N GLY A 149 -11.12 5.33 8.49
CA GLY A 149 -11.25 3.91 8.21
C GLY A 149 -10.46 3.47 6.97
N PHE A 150 -10.46 4.28 5.90
CA PHE A 150 -9.65 4.03 4.70
C PHE A 150 -8.16 3.90 5.04
N TYR A 151 -7.58 4.85 5.77
CA TYR A 151 -6.17 4.80 6.16
C TYR A 151 -5.85 3.68 7.16
N LYS A 152 -6.81 3.30 8.01
CA LYS A 152 -6.66 2.14 8.88
C LYS A 152 -6.62 0.83 8.09
N ARG A 153 -7.41 0.68 7.02
CA ARG A 153 -7.35 -0.46 6.10
C ARG A 153 -6.01 -0.56 5.39
N GLU A 154 -5.50 0.56 4.87
CA GLU A 154 -4.16 0.62 4.27
C GLU A 154 -3.10 0.15 5.27
N SER A 155 -3.12 0.70 6.49
CA SER A 155 -2.19 0.31 7.55
C SER A 155 -2.33 -1.15 7.96
N SER A 156 -3.54 -1.68 8.04
CA SER A 156 -3.80 -3.09 8.33
C SER A 156 -3.13 -4.00 7.31
N LEU A 157 -3.32 -3.76 6.01
CA LEU A 157 -2.68 -4.53 4.94
C LEU A 157 -1.15 -4.41 4.99
N PHE A 158 -0.64 -3.19 5.21
CA PHE A 158 0.80 -2.95 5.30
C PHE A 158 1.45 -3.76 6.43
N HIS A 159 0.88 -3.72 7.65
CA HIS A 159 1.43 -4.45 8.78
C HIS A 159 1.38 -5.96 8.57
N GLN A 160 0.27 -6.51 8.04
CA GLN A 160 0.18 -7.95 7.77
C GLN A 160 1.22 -8.45 6.77
N LEU A 161 1.63 -7.62 5.79
CA LEU A 161 2.67 -7.95 4.83
C LEU A 161 4.10 -7.82 5.41
N MET A 162 4.29 -6.94 6.42
CA MET A 162 5.60 -6.59 6.96
C MET A 162 5.93 -7.24 8.32
N SER A 163 4.98 -7.94 8.96
CA SER A 163 5.06 -8.38 10.36
C SER A 163 6.30 -9.19 10.76
N ASP A 164 6.95 -9.90 9.84
CA ASP A 164 8.15 -10.70 10.18
C ASP A 164 9.47 -10.02 9.79
N THR A 165 9.45 -8.83 9.21
CA THR A 165 10.68 -8.10 8.87
C THR A 165 11.23 -7.30 10.06
N GLU A 166 10.41 -7.03 11.07
CA GLU A 166 10.81 -6.27 12.26
C GLU A 166 11.44 -7.20 13.32
N ASP A 167 10.99 -8.46 13.44
CA ASP A 167 11.53 -9.42 14.41
C ASP A 167 12.95 -9.92 14.09
N SER A 168 13.42 -9.78 12.84
CA SER A 168 14.74 -10.24 12.43
C SER A 168 15.88 -9.25 12.72
N HIS A 169 15.57 -8.01 13.10
CA HIS A 169 16.58 -6.98 13.37
C HIS A 169 16.84 -6.74 14.86
N ASP A 170 15.98 -7.24 15.77
CA ASP A 170 16.13 -7.03 17.22
C ASP A 170 16.82 -8.18 17.97
N ASN A 171 17.20 -9.26 17.29
CA ASN A 171 17.84 -10.44 17.92
C ASN A 171 19.37 -10.44 17.82
N GLY A 172 20.02 -9.30 17.60
CA GLY A 172 21.47 -9.17 17.36
C GLY A 172 22.27 -8.37 18.40
N SER A 173 21.71 -7.98 19.54
CA SER A 173 22.48 -7.26 20.56
C SER A 173 22.08 -7.63 21.99
N GLY A 174 22.49 -8.77 22.44
CA GLY A 174 22.29 -9.15 23.84
C GLY A 174 22.96 -10.44 24.18
N THR A 175 24.25 -10.42 24.47
CA THR A 175 24.93 -11.14 25.52
C THR A 175 26.42 -11.22 25.20
N ASP A 176 27.20 -10.38 25.81
CA ASP A 176 28.43 -10.85 26.43
C ASP A 176 28.80 -9.94 27.61
N ARG A 177 28.31 -10.27 28.76
CA ARG A 177 28.82 -9.77 30.02
C ARG A 177 29.50 -10.92 30.71
N ALA A 178 30.74 -11.17 30.27
CA ALA A 178 31.65 -12.10 30.96
C ALA A 178 31.92 -11.54 32.36
N ALA A 179 31.67 -12.40 33.34
CA ALA A 179 32.03 -12.21 34.74
C ALA A 179 33.56 -12.14 34.89
N ALA A 180 34.05 -11.10 35.55
CA ALA A 180 35.40 -11.06 36.06
C ALA A 180 35.45 -11.74 37.44
N PRO A 181 36.47 -12.56 37.75
CA PRO A 181 36.56 -13.22 39.04
C PRO A 181 37.14 -12.27 40.10
N ASP A 182 36.56 -12.39 41.28
CA ASP A 182 37.02 -11.90 42.56
C ASP A 182 38.44 -12.34 42.86
N ARG A 183 39.36 -11.44 43.18
CA ARG A 183 40.58 -11.71 43.97
C ARG A 183 40.88 -10.58 44.93
N ARG A 184 40.63 -10.87 46.19
CA ARG A 184 41.36 -10.46 47.41
C ARG A 184 41.78 -9.00 47.54
#